data_b80f6b3d40dec15b6c3283c1fd84bcc3
#
_entry.id   b80f6b3d40dec15b6c3283c1fd84bcc3
#
_cell.length_a   1.000
_cell.length_b   1.000
_cell.length_c   1.000
_cell.angle_alpha   90.00
_cell.angle_beta   90.00
_cell.angle_gamma   90.00
#
_symmetry.space_group_name_H-M   'P 1'
#
loop_
_entity.id
_entity.type
_entity.pdbx_description
1 polymer ?
#
loop_
_entity_poly.entity_id
_entity_poly.type
_entity_poly.pdbx_seq_one_letter_code
_entity_poly.pdbx_strand_id
1 'polypeptide(L)'
;KSNYESLVNLHLAYFMARNKNIRDIKILFVHAHLISWTKEFVKFFNIKNIDILHTIRHPLSSLSSPIKSWLSFDKGKHFFSKDLFYQINTVVNGIHDVSKLGKLHIIKLEKLHNQNTILMKKFCKKFKINYEPSLKRSTKNDLKWWSDIISKKYISGINKNFKVKIYEKHFYERDLIFFQNLTKKIIKKYSYSLYYEEKNILFNLLPMKCEIDVWKNTINNIFS
;
A
#
# COMPACT_ATOMS: atom_id res chain seq x y z
N LYS A 1 30.91 11.73 9.10
CA LYS A 1 29.75 10.91 9.53
C LYS A 1 29.07 10.35 8.31
N SER A 2 28.68 9.09 8.34
CA SER A 2 27.95 8.46 7.23
C SER A 2 26.50 8.97 7.19
N ASN A 3 25.85 8.88 6.03
CA ASN A 3 24.42 9.20 5.92
C ASN A 3 23.57 8.34 6.87
N TYR A 4 23.96 7.09 7.11
CA TYR A 4 23.32 6.21 8.09
C TYR A 4 23.41 6.74 9.51
N GLU A 5 24.61 7.14 9.96
CA GLU A 5 24.79 7.78 11.30
C GLU A 5 23.94 9.05 11.44
N SER A 6 23.88 9.85 10.39
CA SER A 6 23.06 11.07 10.37
C SER A 6 21.57 10.75 10.53
N LEU A 7 21.06 9.69 9.85
CA LEU A 7 19.69 9.21 10.01
C LEU A 7 19.41 8.77 11.45
N VAL A 8 20.30 7.94 12.02
CA VAL A 8 20.16 7.44 13.39
C VAL A 8 20.16 8.62 14.38
N ASN A 9 21.13 9.53 14.25
CA ASN A 9 21.24 10.69 15.13
C ASN A 9 20.02 11.61 15.07
N LEU A 10 19.43 11.81 13.89
CA LEU A 10 18.19 12.59 13.75
C LEU A 10 17.05 11.98 14.55
N HIS A 11 16.89 10.65 14.46
CA HIS A 11 15.83 9.96 15.19
C HIS A 11 16.10 9.93 16.70
N LEU A 12 17.35 9.74 17.12
CA LEU A 12 17.72 9.83 18.53
C LEU A 12 17.43 11.23 19.10
N ALA A 13 17.82 12.28 18.38
CA ALA A 13 17.52 13.66 18.79
C ALA A 13 16.01 13.92 18.90
N TYR A 14 15.21 13.40 17.97
CA TYR A 14 13.74 13.49 18.03
C TYR A 14 13.18 12.80 19.28
N PHE A 15 13.65 11.61 19.62
CA PHE A 15 13.19 10.89 20.82
C PHE A 15 13.63 11.58 22.10
N MET A 16 14.87 12.11 22.15
CA MET A 16 15.35 12.90 23.27
C MET A 16 14.52 14.16 23.48
N ALA A 17 14.20 14.89 22.40
CA ALA A 17 13.34 16.07 22.46
C ALA A 17 11.92 15.76 23.00
N ARG A 18 11.49 14.51 22.92
CA ARG A 18 10.22 14.03 23.47
C ARG A 18 10.36 13.36 24.84
N ASN A 19 11.47 13.55 25.52
CA ASN A 19 11.76 12.94 26.83
C ASN A 19 11.64 11.41 26.84
N LYS A 20 11.95 10.77 25.72
CA LYS A 20 11.97 9.29 25.63
C LYS A 20 13.38 8.77 25.95
N ASN A 21 13.45 7.67 26.68
CA ASN A 21 14.73 7.02 26.92
C ASN A 21 15.23 6.34 25.65
N ILE A 22 16.31 6.86 25.07
CA ILE A 22 16.88 6.33 23.83
C ILE A 22 17.46 4.91 23.98
N ARG A 23 17.81 4.48 25.19
CA ARG A 23 18.30 3.10 25.46
C ARG A 23 17.22 2.04 25.26
N ASP A 24 15.94 2.44 25.34
CA ASP A 24 14.80 1.55 25.15
C ASP A 24 14.38 1.39 23.68
N ILE A 25 14.98 2.17 22.78
CA ILE A 25 14.67 2.13 21.36
C ILE A 25 15.33 0.88 20.75
N LYS A 26 14.52 -0.09 20.36
CA LYS A 26 14.97 -1.34 19.75
C LYS A 26 14.81 -1.39 18.24
N ILE A 27 13.87 -0.61 17.69
CA ILE A 27 13.50 -0.64 16.28
C ILE A 27 13.21 0.78 15.80
N LEU A 28 13.69 1.07 14.60
CA LEU A 28 13.33 2.26 13.86
C LEU A 28 12.42 1.83 12.69
N PHE A 29 11.21 2.41 12.65
CA PHE A 29 10.29 2.22 11.53
C PHE A 29 10.37 3.40 10.58
N VAL A 30 10.57 3.11 9.31
CA VAL A 30 10.46 4.09 8.24
C VAL A 30 9.30 3.68 7.34
N HIS A 31 8.38 4.61 7.13
CA HIS A 31 7.23 4.39 6.26
C HIS A 31 7.50 4.92 4.85
N ALA A 32 7.31 4.07 3.85
CA ALA A 32 7.41 4.46 2.45
C ALA A 32 6.18 4.00 1.67
N HIS A 33 5.60 4.92 0.90
CA HIS A 33 4.43 4.62 0.05
C HIS A 33 4.82 3.99 -1.28
N LEU A 34 6.00 4.33 -1.80
CA LEU A 34 6.46 3.89 -3.10
C LEU A 34 7.70 3.01 -2.98
N ILE A 35 7.75 1.94 -3.78
CA ILE A 35 8.89 1.03 -3.83
C ILE A 35 10.16 1.77 -4.30
N SER A 36 10.02 2.69 -5.26
CA SER A 36 11.12 3.55 -5.71
C SER A 36 11.73 4.34 -4.56
N TRP A 37 10.90 4.97 -3.72
CA TRP A 37 11.38 5.70 -2.54
C TRP A 37 12.08 4.78 -1.54
N THR A 38 11.59 3.56 -1.36
CA THR A 38 12.28 2.58 -0.51
C THR A 38 13.65 2.24 -1.06
N LYS A 39 13.77 2.03 -2.38
CA LYS A 39 15.06 1.77 -3.05
C LYS A 39 16.04 2.93 -2.85
N GLU A 40 15.60 4.14 -3.15
CA GLU A 40 16.42 5.34 -2.99
C GLU A 40 16.84 5.57 -1.53
N PHE A 41 15.93 5.38 -0.59
CA PHE A 41 16.19 5.49 0.84
C PHE A 41 17.27 4.50 1.30
N VAL A 42 17.10 3.22 0.95
CA VAL A 42 18.06 2.16 1.29
C VAL A 42 19.43 2.45 0.71
N LYS A 43 19.49 2.89 -0.57
CA LYS A 43 20.73 3.24 -1.26
C LYS A 43 21.39 4.47 -0.64
N PHE A 44 20.65 5.55 -0.46
CA PHE A 44 21.17 6.82 0.07
C PHE A 44 21.79 6.68 1.45
N PHE A 45 21.11 5.94 2.34
CA PHE A 45 21.60 5.71 3.70
C PHE A 45 22.52 4.49 3.82
N ASN A 46 22.80 3.78 2.72
CA ASN A 46 23.62 2.56 2.71
C ASN A 46 23.18 1.55 3.79
N ILE A 47 21.87 1.33 3.90
CA ILE A 47 21.32 0.44 4.92
C ILE A 47 21.50 -1.01 4.49
N LYS A 48 22.13 -1.80 5.35
CA LYS A 48 22.29 -3.24 5.17
C LYS A 48 21.39 -4.00 6.14
N ASN A 49 20.98 -5.20 5.76
CA ASN A 49 20.22 -6.13 6.63
C ASN A 49 18.88 -5.55 7.15
N ILE A 50 18.11 -4.93 6.27
CA ILE A 50 16.79 -4.40 6.63
C ILE A 50 15.72 -5.50 6.63
N ASP A 51 14.79 -5.39 7.58
CA ASP A 51 13.52 -6.10 7.54
C ASP A 51 12.48 -5.21 6.87
N ILE A 52 11.85 -5.70 5.81
CA ILE A 52 10.83 -4.96 5.05
C ILE A 52 9.46 -5.55 5.36
N LEU A 53 8.60 -4.75 5.95
CA LEU A 53 7.21 -5.10 6.20
C LEU A 53 6.35 -4.59 5.04
N HIS A 54 5.93 -5.47 4.16
CA HIS A 54 5.14 -5.13 2.99
C HIS A 54 3.68 -5.56 3.18
N THR A 55 2.78 -4.59 3.14
CA THR A 55 1.34 -4.88 3.20
C THR A 55 0.81 -5.13 1.80
N ILE A 56 0.12 -6.25 1.64
CA ILE A 56 -0.59 -6.60 0.41
C ILE A 56 -2.10 -6.68 0.67
N ARG A 57 -2.88 -6.49 -0.35
CA ARG A 57 -4.32 -6.74 -0.37
C ARG A 57 -4.71 -7.43 -1.67
N HIS A 58 -5.97 -7.85 -1.75
CA HIS A 58 -6.47 -8.46 -2.98
C HIS A 58 -6.10 -7.63 -4.22
N PRO A 59 -5.49 -8.21 -5.27
CA PRO A 59 -4.96 -7.46 -6.41
C PRO A 59 -5.97 -6.53 -7.08
N LEU A 60 -7.19 -6.99 -7.34
CA LEU A 60 -8.24 -6.15 -7.93
C LEU A 60 -8.63 -4.97 -7.03
N SER A 61 -8.64 -5.16 -5.71
CA SER A 61 -8.87 -4.07 -4.76
C SER A 61 -7.69 -3.10 -4.73
N SER A 62 -6.47 -3.62 -4.83
CA SER A 62 -5.24 -2.83 -4.87
C SER A 62 -5.18 -1.92 -6.09
N LEU A 63 -5.69 -2.39 -7.23
CA LEU A 63 -5.78 -1.64 -8.47
C LEU A 63 -6.93 -0.63 -8.45
N SER A 64 -8.15 -1.09 -8.13
CA SER A 64 -9.36 -0.28 -8.30
C SER A 64 -9.47 0.88 -7.30
N SER A 65 -8.91 0.75 -6.11
CA SER A 65 -9.02 1.77 -5.07
C SER A 65 -8.27 3.08 -5.38
N PRO A 66 -7.00 3.08 -5.81
CA PRO A 66 -6.32 4.29 -6.25
C PRO A 66 -7.02 4.94 -7.46
N ILE A 67 -7.42 4.14 -8.45
CA ILE A 67 -8.09 4.64 -9.65
C ILE A 67 -9.40 5.34 -9.27
N LYS A 68 -10.22 4.73 -8.42
CA LYS A 68 -11.43 5.41 -7.88
C LYS A 68 -11.07 6.73 -7.21
N SER A 69 -10.02 6.75 -6.39
CA SER A 69 -9.63 7.94 -5.66
C SER A 69 -9.18 9.06 -6.62
N TRP A 70 -8.37 8.73 -7.61
CA TRP A 70 -7.90 9.71 -8.60
C TRP A 70 -9.04 10.25 -9.47
N LEU A 71 -9.93 9.37 -9.95
CA LEU A 71 -11.10 9.80 -10.73
C LEU A 71 -12.13 10.60 -9.91
N SER A 72 -12.18 10.39 -8.59
CA SER A 72 -13.06 11.16 -7.69
C SER A 72 -12.44 12.47 -7.23
N PHE A 73 -11.12 12.50 -7.11
CA PHE A 73 -10.38 13.71 -6.76
C PHE A 73 -10.10 14.48 -8.02
N ASP A 74 -10.54 15.73 -8.05
CA ASP A 74 -10.30 16.64 -9.18
C ASP A 74 -10.84 16.15 -10.55
N LYS A 75 -11.93 15.35 -10.52
CA LYS A 75 -12.59 14.77 -11.71
C LYS A 75 -11.62 14.07 -12.68
N GLY A 76 -10.52 13.55 -12.17
CA GLY A 76 -9.52 12.83 -12.97
C GLY A 76 -8.56 13.71 -13.78
N LYS A 77 -8.52 15.02 -13.55
CA LYS A 77 -7.64 15.95 -14.31
C LYS A 77 -6.17 15.56 -14.31
N HIS A 78 -5.69 15.00 -13.22
CA HIS A 78 -4.30 14.60 -13.05
C HIS A 78 -4.06 13.09 -13.20
N PHE A 79 -5.06 12.33 -13.64
CA PHE A 79 -4.91 10.91 -13.91
C PHE A 79 -4.51 10.68 -15.38
N PHE A 80 -3.38 10.02 -15.59
CA PHE A 80 -2.84 9.71 -16.91
C PHE A 80 -2.66 8.20 -17.07
N SER A 81 -2.60 7.72 -18.32
CA SER A 81 -2.37 6.29 -18.63
C SER A 81 -1.09 5.76 -17.98
N LYS A 82 -0.05 6.60 -17.84
CA LYS A 82 1.18 6.24 -17.10
C LYS A 82 0.93 5.85 -15.65
N ASP A 83 -0.03 6.50 -14.99
CA ASP A 83 -0.36 6.23 -13.59
C ASP A 83 -1.09 4.90 -13.45
N LEU A 84 -1.96 4.58 -14.39
CA LEU A 84 -2.58 3.25 -14.49
C LEU A 84 -1.51 2.17 -14.68
N PHE A 85 -0.60 2.38 -15.63
CA PHE A 85 0.48 1.44 -15.91
C PHE A 85 1.41 1.25 -14.71
N TYR A 86 1.72 2.34 -14.01
CA TYR A 86 2.47 2.30 -12.76
C TYR A 86 1.77 1.45 -11.69
N GLN A 87 0.46 1.62 -11.52
CA GLN A 87 -0.31 0.83 -10.56
C GLN A 87 -0.37 -0.66 -10.92
N ILE A 88 -0.55 -0.96 -12.20
CA ILE A 88 -0.52 -2.35 -12.68
C ILE A 88 0.84 -2.96 -12.35
N ASN A 89 1.92 -2.29 -12.73
CA ASN A 89 3.28 -2.75 -12.47
C ASN A 89 3.54 -2.94 -10.97
N THR A 90 3.08 -2.02 -10.13
CA THR A 90 3.22 -2.11 -8.68
C THR A 90 2.50 -3.33 -8.11
N VAL A 91 1.29 -3.63 -8.60
CA VAL A 91 0.53 -4.80 -8.14
C VAL A 91 1.16 -6.11 -8.64
N VAL A 92 1.62 -6.13 -9.90
CA VAL A 92 2.18 -7.35 -10.52
C VAL A 92 3.60 -7.65 -10.01
N ASN A 93 4.46 -6.66 -9.98
CA ASN A 93 5.89 -6.84 -9.74
C ASN A 93 6.35 -6.37 -8.35
N GLY A 94 5.54 -5.58 -7.64
CA GLY A 94 5.95 -4.90 -6.42
C GLY A 94 6.52 -5.83 -5.34
N ILE A 95 5.93 -7.01 -5.14
CA ILE A 95 6.42 -7.98 -4.15
C ILE A 95 7.82 -8.48 -4.53
N HIS A 96 8.04 -8.77 -5.81
CA HIS A 96 9.34 -9.21 -6.31
C HIS A 96 10.39 -8.12 -6.15
N ASP A 97 10.05 -6.90 -6.51
CA ASP A 97 10.96 -5.76 -6.42
C ASP A 97 11.38 -5.44 -4.98
N VAL A 98 10.42 -5.48 -4.06
CA VAL A 98 10.69 -5.26 -2.64
C VAL A 98 11.54 -6.39 -2.04
N SER A 99 11.35 -7.63 -2.48
CA SER A 99 12.12 -8.78 -1.99
C SER A 99 13.62 -8.70 -2.27
N LYS A 100 14.03 -7.89 -3.24
CA LYS A 100 15.44 -7.65 -3.57
C LYS A 100 16.13 -6.68 -2.62
N LEU A 101 15.38 -5.92 -1.82
CA LEU A 101 15.93 -4.87 -0.98
C LEU A 101 16.33 -5.37 0.41
N GLY A 102 15.73 -6.45 0.89
CA GLY A 102 16.00 -6.99 2.21
C GLY A 102 15.09 -8.14 2.59
N LYS A 103 15.07 -8.50 3.87
CA LYS A 103 14.25 -9.59 4.38
C LYS A 103 12.78 -9.21 4.39
N LEU A 104 12.02 -9.82 3.49
CA LEU A 104 10.62 -9.48 3.25
C LEU A 104 9.66 -10.20 4.20
N HIS A 105 8.79 -9.44 4.84
CA HIS A 105 7.67 -9.91 5.65
C HIS A 105 6.37 -9.40 5.06
N ILE A 106 5.51 -10.31 4.62
CA ILE A 106 4.25 -9.95 3.97
C ILE A 106 3.10 -10.04 4.98
N ILE A 107 2.29 -8.98 5.01
CA ILE A 107 1.06 -8.92 5.78
C ILE A 107 -0.10 -8.66 4.83
N LYS A 108 -1.13 -9.51 4.88
CA LYS A 108 -2.40 -9.22 4.21
C LYS A 108 -3.13 -8.12 4.97
N LEU A 109 -3.54 -7.06 4.26
CA LEU A 109 -4.31 -5.95 4.85
C LEU A 109 -5.60 -6.45 5.50
N GLU A 110 -6.25 -7.42 4.88
CA GLU A 110 -7.46 -8.07 5.39
C GLU A 110 -7.20 -8.73 6.76
N LYS A 111 -6.06 -9.42 6.92
CA LYS A 111 -5.67 -10.00 8.21
C LYS A 111 -5.27 -8.95 9.23
N LEU A 112 -4.62 -7.87 8.77
CA LEU A 112 -4.26 -6.75 9.63
C LEU A 112 -5.51 -6.12 10.26
N HIS A 113 -6.60 -6.04 9.52
CA HIS A 113 -7.86 -5.53 10.04
C HIS A 113 -8.62 -6.57 10.87
N ASN A 114 -8.85 -7.77 10.32
CA ASN A 114 -9.75 -8.75 10.93
C ASN A 114 -9.11 -9.52 12.10
N GLN A 115 -7.79 -9.66 12.12
CA GLN A 115 -7.02 -10.44 13.10
C GLN A 115 -5.87 -9.65 13.73
N ASN A 116 -6.02 -8.33 13.84
CA ASN A 116 -4.94 -7.44 14.25
C ASN A 116 -4.20 -7.89 15.50
N THR A 117 -4.89 -8.17 16.59
CA THR A 117 -4.27 -8.52 17.87
C THR A 117 -3.35 -9.75 17.74
N ILE A 118 -3.83 -10.78 17.03
CA ILE A 118 -3.05 -12.02 16.82
C ILE A 118 -1.82 -11.71 15.96
N LEU A 119 -2.02 -10.93 14.91
CA LEU A 119 -0.96 -10.56 13.98
C LEU A 119 0.10 -9.69 14.64
N MET A 120 -0.31 -8.68 15.40
CA MET A 120 0.62 -7.79 16.11
C MET A 120 1.38 -8.52 17.22
N LYS A 121 0.76 -9.43 17.96
CA LYS A 121 1.47 -10.28 18.92
C LYS A 121 2.54 -11.14 18.26
N LYS A 122 2.22 -11.77 17.09
CA LYS A 122 3.21 -12.54 16.32
C LYS A 122 4.35 -11.68 15.83
N PHE A 123 4.04 -10.46 15.36
CA PHE A 123 5.01 -9.47 14.93
C PHE A 123 5.95 -9.06 16.08
N CYS A 124 5.39 -8.68 17.23
CA CYS A 124 6.15 -8.30 18.40
C CYS A 124 7.09 -9.44 18.87
N LYS A 125 6.58 -10.67 18.91
CA LYS A 125 7.41 -11.84 19.25
C LYS A 125 8.57 -12.02 18.28
N LYS A 126 8.33 -11.86 16.97
CA LYS A 126 9.36 -12.00 15.93
C LYS A 126 10.47 -10.96 16.06
N PHE A 127 10.13 -9.73 16.37
CA PHE A 127 11.07 -8.62 16.51
C PHE A 127 11.55 -8.42 17.95
N LYS A 128 11.20 -9.34 18.88
CA LYS A 128 11.58 -9.30 20.29
C LYS A 128 11.23 -7.98 20.97
N ILE A 129 10.06 -7.44 20.67
CA ILE A 129 9.50 -6.23 21.30
C ILE A 129 8.23 -6.57 22.07
N ASN A 130 7.95 -5.78 23.10
CA ASN A 130 6.74 -5.98 23.91
C ASN A 130 5.49 -5.60 23.08
N TYR A 131 4.42 -6.35 23.30
CA TYR A 131 3.13 -6.02 22.70
C TYR A 131 2.48 -4.91 23.51
N GLU A 132 2.13 -3.80 22.83
CA GLU A 132 1.44 -2.67 23.42
C GLU A 132 -0.01 -2.59 22.90
N PRO A 133 -1.02 -2.35 23.77
CA PRO A 133 -2.41 -2.19 23.34
C PRO A 133 -2.63 -1.07 22.33
N SER A 134 -1.77 -0.06 22.31
CA SER A 134 -1.77 1.03 21.33
C SER A 134 -1.66 0.56 19.88
N LEU A 135 -1.07 -0.61 19.63
CA LEU A 135 -0.99 -1.24 18.29
C LEU A 135 -2.35 -1.60 17.68
N LYS A 136 -3.45 -1.49 18.46
CA LYS A 136 -4.83 -1.64 17.97
C LYS A 136 -5.42 -0.33 17.43
N ARG A 137 -4.71 0.78 17.53
CA ARG A 137 -5.21 2.10 17.16
C ARG A 137 -4.38 2.69 16.04
N SER A 138 -5.04 3.38 15.12
CA SER A 138 -4.36 4.21 14.13
C SER A 138 -3.96 5.53 14.78
N THR A 139 -2.65 5.74 14.96
CA THR A 139 -2.11 6.99 15.49
C THR A 139 -0.95 7.46 14.65
N LYS A 140 -0.71 8.77 14.66
CA LYS A 140 0.51 9.38 14.16
C LYS A 140 1.06 10.29 15.27
N ASN A 141 2.23 9.96 15.82
CA ASN A 141 2.84 10.66 16.93
C ASN A 141 1.89 10.81 18.15
N ASP A 142 1.21 9.72 18.51
CA ASP A 142 0.21 9.64 19.59
C ASP A 142 -1.08 10.44 19.34
N LEU A 143 -1.18 11.13 18.22
CA LEU A 143 -2.39 11.86 17.82
C LEU A 143 -3.32 10.93 17.02
N LYS A 144 -4.60 11.25 17.06
CA LYS A 144 -5.60 10.58 16.22
C LYS A 144 -5.22 10.74 14.75
N TRP A 145 -5.24 9.64 13.99
CA TRP A 145 -4.94 9.65 12.58
C TRP A 145 -6.19 9.28 11.76
N TRP A 146 -6.57 10.14 10.82
CA TRP A 146 -7.55 9.80 9.81
C TRP A 146 -6.84 9.15 8.61
N SER A 147 -7.35 8.03 8.16
CA SER A 147 -6.68 7.13 7.24
C SER A 147 -6.45 7.69 5.83
N ASP A 148 -7.15 8.73 5.42
CA ASP A 148 -6.92 9.38 4.14
C ASP A 148 -7.33 10.86 4.17
N ILE A 149 -6.61 11.67 3.37
CA ILE A 149 -6.84 13.12 3.24
C ILE A 149 -8.19 13.40 2.56
N ILE A 150 -8.66 12.48 1.72
CA ILE A 150 -9.86 12.65 0.89
C ILE A 150 -11.13 12.44 1.70
N SER A 151 -11.20 11.36 2.48
CA SER A 151 -12.41 11.05 3.24
C SER A 151 -12.57 11.88 4.50
N LYS A 152 -11.46 12.42 5.05
CA LYS A 152 -11.39 13.12 6.33
C LYS A 152 -12.10 12.39 7.49
N LYS A 153 -12.38 11.10 7.31
CA LYS A 153 -13.05 10.27 8.30
C LYS A 153 -12.02 9.65 9.23
N TYR A 154 -12.11 10.00 10.49
CA TYR A 154 -11.31 9.34 11.51
C TYR A 154 -11.86 7.93 11.76
N ILE A 155 -11.02 6.94 11.55
CA ILE A 155 -11.31 5.55 11.93
C ILE A 155 -10.53 5.26 13.21
N SER A 156 -11.25 5.22 14.32
CA SER A 156 -10.70 4.88 15.63
C SER A 156 -10.38 3.39 15.69
N GLY A 157 -9.16 3.05 15.30
CA GLY A 157 -8.70 1.67 15.40
C GLY A 157 -8.89 0.87 14.11
N ILE A 158 -9.06 -0.43 14.27
CA ILE A 158 -9.05 -1.39 13.19
C ILE A 158 -10.47 -1.72 12.78
N ASN A 159 -10.71 -1.69 11.49
CA ASN A 159 -11.99 -2.09 10.92
C ASN A 159 -12.15 -3.62 10.99
N LYS A 160 -12.76 -4.13 12.06
CA LYS A 160 -13.00 -5.58 12.24
C LYS A 160 -13.89 -6.20 11.16
N ASN A 161 -14.65 -5.39 10.45
CA ASN A 161 -15.51 -5.80 9.35
C ASN A 161 -14.91 -5.45 7.99
N PHE A 162 -13.59 -5.41 7.91
CA PHE A 162 -12.91 -5.12 6.67
C PHE A 162 -13.23 -6.18 5.62
N LYS A 163 -13.83 -5.74 4.53
CA LYS A 163 -14.10 -6.56 3.35
C LYS A 163 -13.26 -6.07 2.17
N VAL A 164 -12.83 -6.99 1.33
CA VAL A 164 -12.25 -6.65 0.03
C VAL A 164 -13.32 -5.88 -0.77
N LYS A 165 -12.95 -4.72 -1.27
CA LYS A 165 -13.85 -3.89 -2.07
C LYS A 165 -13.21 -3.62 -3.42
N ILE A 166 -13.91 -4.03 -4.48
CA ILE A 166 -13.55 -3.75 -5.87
C ILE A 166 -14.48 -2.64 -6.35
N TYR A 167 -13.90 -1.59 -6.93
CA TYR A 167 -14.66 -0.43 -7.41
C TYR A 167 -14.95 -0.60 -8.90
N GLU A 168 -15.93 -1.45 -9.21
CA GLU A 168 -16.28 -1.88 -10.56
C GLU A 168 -16.75 -0.75 -11.47
N LYS A 169 -17.31 0.34 -10.91
CA LYS A 169 -17.83 1.49 -11.67
C LYS A 169 -16.86 2.01 -12.74
N HIS A 170 -15.56 1.93 -12.49
CA HIS A 170 -14.51 2.48 -13.36
C HIS A 170 -13.86 1.44 -14.28
N PHE A 171 -14.45 0.27 -14.38
CA PHE A 171 -13.94 -0.85 -15.18
C PHE A 171 -15.08 -1.52 -15.94
N TYR A 172 -14.77 -2.05 -17.11
CA TYR A 172 -15.59 -3.08 -17.71
C TYR A 172 -15.25 -4.43 -17.08
N GLU A 173 -16.16 -5.38 -17.13
CA GLU A 173 -15.91 -6.72 -16.59
C GLU A 173 -14.65 -7.34 -17.24
N ARG A 174 -14.48 -7.16 -18.56
CA ARG A 174 -13.30 -7.61 -19.29
C ARG A 174 -11.98 -7.05 -18.69
N ASP A 175 -11.98 -5.80 -18.24
CA ASP A 175 -10.79 -5.17 -17.65
C ASP A 175 -10.42 -5.88 -16.34
N LEU A 176 -11.42 -6.18 -15.52
CA LEU A 176 -11.23 -6.86 -14.24
C LEU A 176 -10.80 -8.32 -14.42
N ILE A 177 -11.35 -9.03 -15.42
CA ILE A 177 -10.92 -10.38 -15.78
C ILE A 177 -9.47 -10.37 -16.26
N PHE A 178 -9.10 -9.40 -17.10
CA PHE A 178 -7.73 -9.23 -17.56
C PHE A 178 -6.75 -9.03 -16.40
N PHE A 179 -7.07 -8.13 -15.46
CA PHE A 179 -6.24 -7.92 -14.27
C PHE A 179 -6.17 -9.13 -13.35
N GLN A 180 -7.28 -9.83 -13.19
CA GLN A 180 -7.29 -11.07 -12.42
C GLN A 180 -6.32 -12.09 -13.03
N ASN A 181 -6.33 -12.24 -14.36
CA ASN A 181 -5.43 -13.13 -15.06
C ASN A 181 -3.96 -12.72 -14.92
N LEU A 182 -3.64 -11.42 -15.09
CA LEU A 182 -2.29 -10.91 -14.86
C LEU A 182 -1.77 -11.19 -13.46
N THR A 183 -2.64 -11.09 -12.47
CA THR A 183 -2.29 -11.25 -11.06
C THR A 183 -2.57 -12.65 -10.49
N LYS A 184 -2.94 -13.60 -11.35
CA LYS A 184 -3.32 -14.97 -10.96
C LYS A 184 -2.26 -15.66 -10.08
N LYS A 185 -0.97 -15.50 -10.40
CA LYS A 185 0.13 -16.05 -9.59
C LYS A 185 0.12 -15.50 -8.16
N ILE A 186 -0.15 -14.22 -8.00
CA ILE A 186 -0.24 -13.55 -6.69
C ILE A 186 -1.49 -14.01 -5.94
N ILE A 187 -2.64 -14.04 -6.63
CA ILE A 187 -3.90 -14.53 -6.07
C ILE A 187 -3.71 -15.94 -5.50
N LYS A 188 -3.16 -16.88 -6.30
CA LYS A 188 -2.89 -18.25 -5.86
C LYS A 188 -1.86 -18.31 -4.72
N LYS A 189 -0.72 -17.64 -4.87
CA LYS A 189 0.36 -17.65 -3.87
C LYS A 189 -0.09 -17.18 -2.49
N TYR A 190 -0.97 -16.18 -2.46
CA TYR A 190 -1.46 -15.61 -1.19
C TYR A 190 -2.88 -16.05 -0.83
N SER A 191 -3.41 -17.08 -1.50
CA SER A 191 -4.73 -17.66 -1.20
C SER A 191 -5.81 -16.58 -1.11
N TYR A 192 -5.91 -15.76 -2.14
CA TYR A 192 -7.05 -14.88 -2.39
C TYR A 192 -8.10 -15.61 -3.23
N SER A 193 -9.36 -15.20 -3.10
CA SER A 193 -10.44 -15.71 -3.92
C SER A 193 -10.39 -15.15 -5.34
N LEU A 194 -10.83 -15.92 -6.33
CA LEU A 194 -11.14 -15.41 -7.65
C LEU A 194 -12.56 -14.80 -7.61
N TYR A 195 -12.75 -13.68 -8.27
CA TYR A 195 -14.05 -13.00 -8.36
C TYR A 195 -14.73 -13.21 -9.69
N TYR A 196 -13.96 -13.49 -10.73
CA TYR A 196 -14.46 -13.71 -12.07
C TYR A 196 -14.02 -15.08 -12.57
N GLU A 197 -14.84 -15.70 -13.42
CA GLU A 197 -14.48 -16.94 -14.09
C GLU A 197 -13.24 -16.72 -14.97
N GLU A 198 -12.41 -17.75 -15.05
CA GLU A 198 -11.21 -17.72 -15.90
C GLU A 198 -11.64 -17.78 -17.37
N LYS A 199 -11.55 -16.66 -18.05
CA LYS A 199 -11.72 -16.57 -19.50
C LYS A 199 -10.36 -16.33 -20.14
N ASN A 200 -10.07 -17.06 -21.23
CA ASN A 200 -8.90 -16.76 -22.06
C ASN A 200 -9.16 -15.44 -22.80
N ILE A 201 -8.83 -14.34 -22.16
CA ILE A 201 -8.82 -13.04 -22.81
C ILE A 201 -7.43 -12.86 -23.42
N LEU A 202 -7.31 -13.20 -24.68
CA LEU A 202 -6.20 -12.79 -25.51
C LEU A 202 -6.21 -11.26 -25.58
N PHE A 203 -5.13 -10.64 -25.25
CA PHE A 203 -4.77 -9.23 -25.31
C PHE A 203 -5.95 -8.27 -25.55
N ASN A 204 -6.34 -7.57 -24.52
CA ASN A 204 -7.34 -6.51 -24.66
C ASN A 204 -6.66 -5.26 -25.25
N LEU A 205 -6.66 -5.13 -26.57
CA LEU A 205 -6.14 -3.95 -27.28
C LEU A 205 -7.07 -2.72 -27.16
N LEU A 206 -8.24 -2.88 -26.57
CA LEU A 206 -9.19 -1.78 -26.38
C LEU A 206 -8.86 -1.02 -25.10
N PRO A 207 -9.04 0.31 -25.10
CA PRO A 207 -8.81 1.12 -23.91
C PRO A 207 -9.72 0.67 -22.77
N MET A 208 -9.20 0.73 -21.54
CA MET A 208 -9.98 0.44 -20.33
C MET A 208 -11.01 1.52 -20.08
N LYS A 209 -12.08 1.17 -19.37
CA LYS A 209 -13.12 2.14 -19.03
C LYS A 209 -12.58 3.37 -18.33
N CYS A 210 -11.66 3.19 -17.37
CA CYS A 210 -11.05 4.31 -16.65
C CYS A 210 -10.25 5.25 -17.57
N GLU A 211 -9.62 4.74 -18.62
CA GLU A 211 -8.94 5.56 -19.63
C GLU A 211 -9.94 6.36 -20.45
N ILE A 212 -11.04 5.74 -20.87
CA ILE A 212 -12.14 6.42 -21.60
C ILE A 212 -12.77 7.52 -20.74
N ASP A 213 -13.00 7.24 -19.45
CA ASP A 213 -13.57 8.22 -18.52
C ASP A 213 -12.64 9.44 -18.35
N VAL A 214 -11.32 9.24 -18.34
CA VAL A 214 -10.32 10.33 -18.32
C VAL A 214 -10.37 11.14 -19.60
N TRP A 215 -10.40 10.51 -20.76
CA TRP A 215 -10.47 11.19 -22.05
C TRP A 215 -11.74 12.04 -22.18
N LYS A 216 -12.91 11.49 -21.82
CA LYS A 216 -14.18 12.24 -21.80
C LYS A 216 -14.10 13.47 -20.92
N ASN A 217 -13.56 13.34 -19.71
CA ASN A 217 -13.41 14.48 -18.78
C ASN A 217 -12.44 15.53 -19.33
N THR A 218 -11.36 15.13 -19.99
CA THR A 218 -10.38 16.03 -20.61
C THR A 218 -11.02 16.81 -21.76
N ILE A 219 -11.73 16.15 -22.65
CA ILE A 219 -12.44 16.77 -23.78
C ILE A 219 -13.47 17.77 -23.27
N ASN A 220 -14.32 17.39 -22.32
CA ASN A 220 -15.33 18.30 -21.76
C ASN A 220 -14.72 19.53 -21.09
N ASN A 221 -13.53 19.44 -20.51
CA ASN A 221 -12.84 20.59 -19.91
C ASN A 221 -12.17 21.51 -20.94
N ILE A 222 -11.89 21.03 -22.17
CA ILE A 222 -11.34 21.86 -23.26
C ILE A 222 -12.44 22.70 -23.91
N PHE A 223 -13.65 22.18 -23.97
CA PHE A 223 -14.77 22.80 -24.67
C PHE A 223 -15.79 23.47 -23.72
N SER A 224 -15.55 23.50 -22.43
CA SER A 224 -16.31 24.26 -21.42
C SER A 224 -15.60 25.56 -21.06
#